data_8f817a982e8e54d313c3bbf1af066324
#
_entry.id   8f817a982e8e54d313c3bbf1af066324
#
_cell.length_a   1.000
_cell.length_b   1.000
_cell.length_c   1.000
_cell.angle_alpha   90.00
_cell.angle_beta   90.00
_cell.angle_gamma   90.00
#
_symmetry.space_group_name_H-M   'P 1'
#
loop_
_entity.id
_entity.type
_entity.pdbx_description
1 polymer ?
#
loop_
_entity_poly.entity_id
_entity_poly.type
_entity_poly.pdbx_seq_one_letter_code
_entity_poly.pdbx_strand_id
1 'polypeptide(L)'
;MMLRRQALAVGRVLLSAITLGGWTLFKHKDKGPLLLSARDDADGKHYAVGYRLDGKPVFATQVSQRCHDIINHPTLPIALFVARRPGTESYLIDLRDGRLLQTITSNANRHFYGHAVIHRSGDWLYATENDTSDPGRGLLGVYKFEGERLVHSGEISTHGIGPHQVSWMPDGETLIVANGGIRTEAESRVEMNLNAMEPSLVLMRRDGSLISKETLAQQMNSVRHMGIASDGTILTGQQFMGPSQERSELLAIKRPGQPFVAFPVADEQLQAMGHYTASVAVHSELRLVALTAPRGNRFFIWDMDTTELRLDGPLPDCAGVGAVADGFVVTSGQGRCRFYDCRQEKLLATPLELPAGFWDNHLHLV
;
A
#
# COMPACT_ATOMS: atom_id res chain seq x y z
N MET A 1 -34.77 8.99 62.75
CA MET A 1 -34.08 7.80 62.25
C MET A 1 -34.63 7.44 60.89
N MET A 2 -34.15 8.05 59.85
CA MET A 2 -34.58 7.81 58.45
C MET A 2 -33.36 7.82 57.54
N LEU A 3 -33.09 6.69 56.93
CA LEU A 3 -32.04 6.48 55.93
C LEU A 3 -32.49 7.10 54.59
N ARG A 4 -31.74 8.07 54.08
CA ARG A 4 -31.87 8.58 52.71
C ARG A 4 -31.01 7.77 51.77
N ARG A 5 -31.66 7.08 50.82
CA ARG A 5 -31.01 6.48 49.63
C ARG A 5 -30.69 7.60 48.62
N GLN A 6 -29.46 7.79 48.30
CA GLN A 6 -29.04 8.59 47.16
C GLN A 6 -29.00 7.70 45.90
N ALA A 7 -29.77 8.10 44.89
CA ALA A 7 -29.76 7.50 43.57
C ALA A 7 -28.62 8.15 42.76
N LEU A 8 -27.69 7.32 42.28
CA LEU A 8 -26.67 7.70 41.32
C LEU A 8 -27.29 7.72 39.92
N ALA A 9 -27.36 8.92 39.32
CA ALA A 9 -27.69 9.11 37.91
C ALA A 9 -26.50 8.72 37.05
N VAL A 10 -26.66 7.67 36.26
CA VAL A 10 -25.69 7.29 35.22
C VAL A 10 -25.90 8.17 34.01
N GLY A 11 -25.01 9.13 33.81
CA GLY A 11 -24.97 9.97 32.63
C GLY A 11 -24.56 9.14 31.41
N ARG A 12 -25.47 9.01 30.44
CA ARG A 12 -25.15 8.50 29.11
C ARG A 12 -24.31 9.56 28.37
N VAL A 13 -23.04 9.30 28.19
CA VAL A 13 -22.21 10.04 27.24
C VAL A 13 -22.53 9.52 25.85
N LEU A 14 -23.22 10.35 25.07
CA LEU A 14 -23.35 10.16 23.62
C LEU A 14 -21.99 10.50 22.99
N LEU A 15 -21.23 9.48 22.60
CA LEU A 15 -20.10 9.64 21.71
C LEU A 15 -20.66 9.87 20.28
N SER A 16 -20.62 11.13 19.85
CA SER A 16 -20.80 11.50 18.45
C SER A 16 -19.61 10.94 17.65
N ALA A 17 -19.87 10.00 16.76
CA ALA A 17 -18.91 9.49 15.81
C ALA A 17 -18.57 10.61 14.81
N ILE A 18 -17.36 11.17 14.92
CA ILE A 18 -16.76 12.01 13.89
C ILE A 18 -16.29 11.06 12.78
N THR A 19 -16.96 11.08 11.63
CA THR A 19 -16.55 10.39 10.42
C THR A 19 -15.37 11.13 9.82
N LEU A 20 -14.17 10.69 10.17
CA LEU A 20 -12.92 11.01 9.44
C LEU A 20 -12.72 9.99 8.34
N GLY A 21 -12.57 10.51 7.13
CA GLY A 21 -12.19 9.90 5.85
C GLY A 21 -12.17 8.37 5.76
N GLY A 22 -13.23 7.79 5.23
CA GLY A 22 -13.20 6.64 4.32
C GLY A 22 -12.79 5.26 4.83
N TRP A 23 -12.64 4.99 6.12
CA TRP A 23 -12.38 3.66 6.65
C TRP A 23 -13.52 3.21 7.55
N THR A 24 -14.59 2.72 6.96
CA THR A 24 -15.53 1.89 7.69
C THR A 24 -14.86 0.55 7.95
N LEU A 25 -14.16 0.44 9.08
CA LEU A 25 -13.81 -0.85 9.66
C LEU A 25 -15.10 -1.67 9.76
N PHE A 26 -15.20 -2.75 9.01
CA PHE A 26 -16.19 -3.77 9.29
C PHE A 26 -15.96 -4.22 10.73
N LYS A 27 -16.71 -3.66 11.66
CA LYS A 27 -16.74 -4.13 13.06
C LYS A 27 -17.33 -5.54 13.06
N HIS A 28 -16.50 -6.52 12.76
CA HIS A 28 -16.67 -7.84 13.34
C HIS A 28 -16.45 -7.65 14.84
N LYS A 29 -17.52 -7.56 15.58
CA LYS A 29 -17.60 -7.12 16.98
C LYS A 29 -16.71 -7.89 17.97
N ASP A 30 -16.00 -8.94 17.55
CA ASP A 30 -15.30 -9.86 18.46
C ASP A 30 -13.94 -10.43 18.00
N LYS A 31 -13.34 -10.00 16.86
CA LYS A 31 -12.16 -10.74 16.32
C LYS A 31 -10.93 -9.91 15.91
N GLY A 32 -10.87 -8.60 16.21
CA GLY A 32 -9.71 -7.75 15.88
C GLY A 32 -9.44 -7.60 14.35
N PRO A 33 -8.43 -6.78 13.96
CA PRO A 33 -8.11 -6.55 12.55
C PRO A 33 -7.73 -7.81 11.79
N LEU A 34 -8.05 -7.84 10.48
CA LEU A 34 -7.66 -8.89 9.56
C LEU A 34 -6.46 -8.41 8.73
N LEU A 35 -5.35 -9.11 8.81
CA LEU A 35 -4.17 -8.93 7.97
C LEU A 35 -4.36 -9.72 6.68
N LEU A 36 -4.36 -9.02 5.55
CA LEU A 36 -4.39 -9.58 4.21
C LEU A 36 -3.01 -9.46 3.58
N SER A 37 -2.54 -10.48 2.89
CA SER A 37 -1.30 -10.48 2.12
C SER A 37 -1.31 -11.59 1.08
N ALA A 38 -0.29 -11.61 0.23
CA ALA A 38 -0.02 -12.71 -0.67
C ALA A 38 1.25 -13.46 -0.23
N ARG A 39 1.30 -14.75 -0.48
CA ARG A 39 2.52 -15.56 -0.24
C ARG A 39 2.65 -16.70 -1.22
N ASP A 40 3.87 -17.16 -1.39
CA ASP A 40 4.17 -18.43 -2.05
C ASP A 40 4.60 -19.46 -0.99
N ASP A 41 4.36 -20.74 -1.26
CA ASP A 41 4.91 -21.82 -0.45
C ASP A 41 6.25 -22.34 -1.04
N ALA A 42 6.82 -23.33 -0.36
CA ALA A 42 8.09 -23.95 -0.79
C ALA A 42 7.99 -24.71 -2.11
N ASP A 43 6.78 -25.10 -2.52
CA ASP A 43 6.50 -25.77 -3.79
C ASP A 43 6.24 -24.77 -4.93
N GLY A 44 6.32 -23.46 -4.66
CA GLY A 44 6.07 -22.39 -5.63
C GLY A 44 4.58 -22.16 -5.92
N LYS A 45 3.68 -22.65 -5.09
CA LYS A 45 2.25 -22.36 -5.21
C LYS A 45 1.95 -21.00 -4.60
N HIS A 46 1.05 -20.26 -5.25
CA HIS A 46 0.66 -18.90 -4.88
C HIS A 46 -0.63 -18.91 -4.06
N TYR A 47 -0.69 -18.06 -3.03
CA TYR A 47 -1.85 -17.95 -2.15
C TYR A 47 -2.21 -16.49 -1.86
N ALA A 48 -3.51 -16.20 -1.91
CA ALA A 48 -4.12 -15.06 -1.25
C ALA A 48 -4.49 -15.47 0.18
N VAL A 49 -4.08 -14.69 1.18
CA VAL A 49 -4.21 -15.12 2.59
C VAL A 49 -4.79 -14.04 3.48
N GLY A 50 -5.54 -14.48 4.50
CA GLY A 50 -6.05 -13.64 5.58
C GLY A 50 -5.75 -14.24 6.94
N TYR A 51 -5.16 -13.45 7.84
CA TYR A 51 -4.80 -13.84 9.21
C TYR A 51 -5.30 -12.81 10.20
N ARG A 52 -5.70 -13.27 11.39
CA ARG A 52 -5.89 -12.37 12.53
C ARG A 52 -4.54 -11.92 13.09
N LEU A 53 -4.51 -10.78 13.76
CA LEU A 53 -3.27 -10.29 14.37
C LEU A 53 -2.76 -11.17 15.53
N ASP A 54 -3.54 -12.14 16.00
CA ASP A 54 -3.11 -13.21 16.91
C ASP A 54 -2.49 -14.43 16.20
N GLY A 55 -2.28 -14.35 14.87
CA GLY A 55 -1.69 -15.41 14.04
C GLY A 55 -2.68 -16.46 13.53
N LYS A 56 -3.97 -16.40 13.93
CA LYS A 56 -4.96 -17.39 13.46
C LYS A 56 -5.30 -17.18 11.99
N PRO A 57 -5.21 -18.24 11.15
CA PRO A 57 -5.64 -18.18 9.77
C PRO A 57 -7.16 -17.99 9.67
N VAL A 58 -7.59 -17.14 8.75
CA VAL A 58 -9.00 -17.05 8.35
C VAL A 58 -9.19 -17.78 7.03
N PHE A 59 -8.28 -17.56 6.07
CA PHE A 59 -8.26 -18.28 4.80
C PHE A 59 -6.85 -18.31 4.19
N ALA A 60 -6.65 -19.29 3.30
CA ALA A 60 -5.49 -19.37 2.40
C ALA A 60 -6.00 -19.95 1.07
N THR A 61 -6.30 -19.08 0.13
CA THR A 61 -6.87 -19.44 -1.18
C THR A 61 -5.76 -19.57 -2.19
N GLN A 62 -5.58 -20.76 -2.74
CA GLN A 62 -4.62 -20.99 -3.81
C GLN A 62 -5.09 -20.30 -5.09
N VAL A 63 -4.15 -19.60 -5.75
CA VAL A 63 -4.36 -18.85 -7.00
C VAL A 63 -3.31 -19.26 -8.03
N SER A 64 -3.57 -18.98 -9.31
CA SER A 64 -2.69 -19.39 -10.41
C SER A 64 -1.46 -18.51 -10.57
N GLN A 65 -1.54 -17.22 -10.20
CA GLN A 65 -0.43 -16.28 -10.32
C GLN A 65 -0.20 -15.56 -9.00
N ARG A 66 1.05 -15.13 -8.76
CA ARG A 66 1.43 -14.39 -7.57
C ARG A 66 0.73 -13.02 -7.53
N CYS A 67 0.14 -12.71 -6.38
CA CYS A 67 -0.41 -11.39 -6.09
C CYS A 67 0.62 -10.46 -5.46
N HIS A 68 0.32 -9.17 -5.43
CA HIS A 68 1.19 -8.12 -4.91
C HIS A 68 0.47 -7.27 -3.86
N ASP A 69 -0.45 -6.39 -4.27
CA ASP A 69 -1.23 -5.54 -3.38
C ASP A 69 -2.65 -6.06 -3.19
N ILE A 70 -3.29 -5.61 -2.14
CA ILE A 70 -4.65 -6.00 -1.79
C ILE A 70 -5.47 -4.73 -1.55
N ILE A 71 -6.67 -4.70 -2.10
CA ILE A 71 -7.62 -3.63 -1.84
C ILE A 71 -8.99 -4.17 -1.46
N ASN A 72 -9.48 -3.82 -0.28
CA ASN A 72 -10.81 -4.23 0.18
C ASN A 72 -11.91 -3.32 -0.36
N HIS A 73 -13.07 -3.89 -0.61
CA HIS A 73 -14.26 -3.12 -0.95
C HIS A 73 -14.74 -2.33 0.29
N PRO A 74 -15.20 -1.05 0.13
CA PRO A 74 -15.55 -0.21 1.28
C PRO A 74 -16.76 -0.67 2.07
N THR A 75 -17.68 -1.43 1.46
CA THR A 75 -18.95 -1.84 2.09
C THR A 75 -19.23 -3.34 2.03
N LEU A 76 -18.64 -4.08 1.10
CA LEU A 76 -18.80 -5.53 0.95
C LEU A 76 -17.61 -6.26 1.60
N PRO A 77 -17.80 -7.48 2.15
CA PRO A 77 -16.73 -8.27 2.75
C PRO A 77 -15.89 -8.98 1.67
N ILE A 78 -15.41 -8.24 0.69
CA ILE A 78 -14.62 -8.75 -0.44
C ILE A 78 -13.35 -7.91 -0.63
N ALA A 79 -12.30 -8.52 -1.16
CA ALA A 79 -11.08 -7.83 -1.56
C ALA A 79 -10.56 -8.32 -2.91
N LEU A 80 -9.94 -7.42 -3.66
CA LEU A 80 -9.16 -7.76 -4.84
C LEU A 80 -7.70 -7.96 -4.45
N PHE A 81 -7.16 -9.12 -4.79
CA PHE A 81 -5.73 -9.43 -4.75
C PHE A 81 -5.17 -9.19 -6.14
N VAL A 82 -4.39 -8.12 -6.28
CA VAL A 82 -3.90 -7.63 -7.57
C VAL A 82 -2.68 -8.43 -8.01
N ALA A 83 -2.64 -8.84 -9.28
CA ALA A 83 -1.52 -9.60 -9.83
C ALA A 83 -0.20 -8.85 -9.73
N ARG A 84 0.86 -9.55 -9.34
CA ARG A 84 2.22 -9.03 -9.38
C ARG A 84 2.74 -9.01 -10.82
N ARG A 85 3.28 -7.87 -11.25
CA ARG A 85 3.90 -7.70 -12.59
C ARG A 85 4.87 -8.85 -12.96
N PRO A 86 4.79 -9.45 -14.17
CA PRO A 86 3.92 -9.18 -15.31
C PRO A 86 2.62 -10.02 -15.32
N GLY A 87 1.99 -10.22 -14.19
CA GLY A 87 0.79 -11.05 -14.05
C GLY A 87 -0.42 -10.48 -14.77
N THR A 88 -1.26 -11.37 -15.28
CA THR A 88 -2.46 -11.07 -16.05
C THR A 88 -3.75 -11.42 -15.32
N GLU A 89 -3.68 -12.07 -14.15
CA GLU A 89 -4.85 -12.51 -13.39
C GLU A 89 -4.85 -11.94 -11.97
N SER A 90 -5.89 -11.18 -11.64
CA SER A 90 -6.19 -10.70 -10.29
C SER A 90 -7.42 -11.41 -9.73
N TYR A 91 -7.54 -11.52 -8.40
CA TYR A 91 -8.52 -12.41 -7.77
C TYR A 91 -9.41 -11.67 -6.79
N LEU A 92 -10.72 -11.70 -7.03
CA LEU A 92 -11.72 -11.17 -6.11
C LEU A 92 -12.12 -12.27 -5.13
N ILE A 93 -11.93 -12.03 -3.84
CA ILE A 93 -12.05 -13.04 -2.78
C ILE A 93 -13.01 -12.54 -1.69
N ASP A 94 -13.87 -13.45 -1.22
CA ASP A 94 -14.71 -13.25 -0.05
C ASP A 94 -13.86 -13.33 1.23
N LEU A 95 -13.83 -12.27 2.02
CA LEU A 95 -13.00 -12.17 3.23
C LEU A 95 -13.53 -12.99 4.43
N ARG A 96 -14.75 -13.53 4.32
CA ARG A 96 -15.37 -14.32 5.38
C ARG A 96 -14.81 -15.74 5.44
N ASP A 97 -14.54 -16.33 4.28
CA ASP A 97 -14.16 -17.73 4.13
C ASP A 97 -13.05 -18.01 3.10
N GLY A 98 -12.60 -16.97 2.38
CA GLY A 98 -11.57 -17.07 1.35
C GLY A 98 -12.08 -17.61 0.01
N ARG A 99 -13.37 -17.70 -0.22
CA ARG A 99 -13.93 -18.20 -1.48
C ARG A 99 -13.57 -17.26 -2.63
N LEU A 100 -12.97 -17.82 -3.70
CA LEU A 100 -12.71 -17.12 -4.95
C LEU A 100 -14.04 -16.80 -5.63
N LEU A 101 -14.34 -15.51 -5.78
CA LEU A 101 -15.56 -15.03 -6.42
C LEU A 101 -15.37 -14.84 -7.93
N GLN A 102 -14.21 -14.29 -8.32
CA GLN A 102 -13.90 -14.01 -9.71
C GLN A 102 -12.40 -13.97 -9.94
N THR A 103 -11.93 -14.52 -11.05
CA THR A 103 -10.63 -14.22 -11.65
C THR A 103 -10.84 -13.12 -12.69
N ILE A 104 -10.13 -12.00 -12.53
CA ILE A 104 -10.15 -10.86 -13.45
C ILE A 104 -8.91 -10.98 -14.33
N THR A 105 -9.11 -11.23 -15.61
CA THR A 105 -8.03 -11.27 -16.60
C THR A 105 -7.84 -9.89 -17.21
N SER A 106 -6.60 -9.44 -17.32
CA SER A 106 -6.26 -8.18 -18.01
C SER A 106 -6.64 -8.24 -19.49
N ASN A 107 -6.88 -7.09 -20.09
CA ASN A 107 -7.17 -7.02 -21.53
C ASN A 107 -5.97 -7.48 -22.38
N ALA A 108 -6.24 -7.74 -23.67
CA ALA A 108 -5.18 -8.03 -24.64
C ALA A 108 -4.13 -6.91 -24.63
N ASN A 109 -2.87 -7.30 -24.69
CA ASN A 109 -1.71 -6.40 -24.60
C ASN A 109 -1.65 -5.58 -23.29
N ARG A 110 -2.20 -6.12 -22.21
CA ARG A 110 -2.12 -5.54 -20.84
C ARG A 110 -1.63 -6.57 -19.85
N HIS A 111 -0.92 -6.11 -18.82
CA HIS A 111 -0.75 -6.85 -17.58
C HIS A 111 -0.85 -5.88 -16.40
N PHE A 112 -1.24 -6.39 -15.24
CA PHE A 112 -1.31 -5.60 -14.02
C PHE A 112 0.10 -5.18 -13.55
N TYR A 113 0.19 -3.98 -12.99
CA TYR A 113 1.43 -3.49 -12.36
C TYR A 113 1.50 -3.76 -10.85
N GLY A 114 0.42 -4.25 -10.25
CA GLY A 114 0.43 -4.71 -8.86
C GLY A 114 -0.45 -3.93 -7.91
N HIS A 115 -0.96 -2.76 -8.26
CA HIS A 115 -1.75 -1.92 -7.37
C HIS A 115 -3.09 -1.52 -7.97
N ALA A 116 -4.08 -1.31 -7.08
CA ALA A 116 -5.39 -0.81 -7.45
C ALA A 116 -6.01 -0.01 -6.30
N VAL A 117 -7.05 0.76 -6.60
CA VAL A 117 -7.89 1.42 -5.61
C VAL A 117 -9.36 1.29 -5.97
N ILE A 118 -10.22 1.15 -4.95
CA ILE A 118 -11.67 1.20 -5.10
C ILE A 118 -12.16 2.57 -4.64
N HIS A 119 -13.04 3.18 -5.43
CA HIS A 119 -13.67 4.43 -5.03
C HIS A 119 -14.56 4.22 -3.79
N ARG A 120 -14.68 5.24 -2.94
CA ARG A 120 -15.48 5.18 -1.69
C ARG A 120 -16.95 4.81 -1.87
N SER A 121 -17.52 5.00 -3.08
CA SER A 121 -18.88 4.53 -3.39
C SER A 121 -18.97 3.00 -3.51
N GLY A 122 -17.85 2.30 -3.72
CA GLY A 122 -17.81 0.89 -4.01
C GLY A 122 -18.07 0.53 -5.48
N ASP A 123 -18.43 1.49 -6.35
CA ASP A 123 -18.86 1.19 -7.73
C ASP A 123 -17.70 1.06 -8.72
N TRP A 124 -16.54 1.70 -8.43
CA TRP A 124 -15.44 1.84 -9.37
C TRP A 124 -14.11 1.41 -8.79
N LEU A 125 -13.33 0.70 -9.60
CA LEU A 125 -11.95 0.32 -9.31
C LEU A 125 -11.03 0.84 -10.42
N TYR A 126 -9.84 1.30 -10.02
CA TYR A 126 -8.76 1.76 -10.89
C TYR A 126 -7.52 0.92 -10.59
N ALA A 127 -7.00 0.19 -11.57
CA ALA A 127 -5.82 -0.67 -11.44
C ALA A 127 -4.67 -0.14 -12.29
N THR A 128 -3.45 -0.13 -11.75
CA THR A 128 -2.26 0.17 -12.54
C THR A 128 -1.99 -0.94 -13.53
N GLU A 129 -1.86 -0.58 -14.82
CA GLU A 129 -1.62 -1.52 -15.91
C GLU A 129 -0.50 -1.06 -16.84
N ASN A 130 0.19 -2.01 -17.43
CA ASN A 130 1.15 -1.76 -18.51
C ASN A 130 0.50 -1.99 -19.87
N ASP A 131 0.73 -1.08 -20.80
CA ASP A 131 0.49 -1.31 -22.22
C ASP A 131 1.70 -2.02 -22.82
N THR A 132 1.60 -3.32 -23.08
CA THR A 132 2.71 -4.10 -23.61
C THR A 132 3.01 -3.80 -25.07
N SER A 133 2.07 -3.18 -25.80
CA SER A 133 2.27 -2.70 -27.17
C SER A 133 2.94 -1.30 -27.23
N ASP A 134 2.81 -0.51 -26.16
CA ASP A 134 3.49 0.78 -25.97
C ASP A 134 3.89 0.97 -24.50
N PRO A 135 5.00 0.38 -24.05
CA PRO A 135 5.47 0.47 -22.66
C PRO A 135 5.79 1.89 -22.16
N GLY A 136 5.76 2.88 -23.06
CA GLY A 136 5.86 4.30 -22.72
C GLY A 136 4.53 4.91 -22.25
N ARG A 137 3.41 4.23 -22.46
CA ARG A 137 2.07 4.70 -22.11
C ARG A 137 1.62 4.12 -20.77
N GLY A 138 1.66 4.95 -19.71
CA GLY A 138 1.12 4.55 -18.41
C GLY A 138 -0.40 4.62 -18.38
N LEU A 139 -1.04 3.60 -17.85
CA LEU A 139 -2.49 3.45 -17.83
C LEU A 139 -3.02 3.08 -16.44
N LEU A 140 -4.28 3.48 -16.18
CA LEU A 140 -5.15 2.83 -15.22
C LEU A 140 -6.26 2.12 -15.98
N GLY A 141 -6.38 0.81 -15.78
CA GLY A 141 -7.59 0.07 -16.14
C GLY A 141 -8.73 0.48 -15.23
N VAL A 142 -9.88 0.79 -15.82
CA VAL A 142 -11.09 1.21 -15.11
C VAL A 142 -12.10 0.07 -15.13
N TYR A 143 -12.54 -0.33 -13.93
CA TYR A 143 -13.48 -1.43 -13.74
C TYR A 143 -14.69 -0.94 -12.95
N LYS A 144 -15.86 -1.49 -13.26
CA LYS A 144 -17.11 -1.21 -12.57
C LYS A 144 -17.57 -2.45 -11.80
N PHE A 145 -18.03 -2.26 -10.57
CA PHE A 145 -18.72 -3.31 -9.84
C PHE A 145 -20.17 -3.43 -10.33
N GLU A 146 -20.54 -4.65 -10.73
CA GLU A 146 -21.91 -5.05 -11.05
C GLU A 146 -22.30 -6.15 -10.06
N GLY A 147 -22.87 -5.76 -8.92
CA GLY A 147 -23.01 -6.63 -7.76
C GLY A 147 -21.64 -6.99 -7.17
N GLU A 148 -21.36 -8.29 -7.03
CA GLU A 148 -20.07 -8.81 -6.56
C GLU A 148 -19.09 -9.12 -7.71
N ARG A 149 -19.30 -8.54 -8.91
CA ARG A 149 -18.44 -8.77 -10.08
C ARG A 149 -17.82 -7.49 -10.56
N LEU A 150 -16.55 -7.58 -10.98
CA LEU A 150 -15.82 -6.52 -11.65
C LEU A 150 -15.89 -6.73 -13.16
N VAL A 151 -16.31 -5.68 -13.88
CA VAL A 151 -16.37 -5.63 -15.34
C VAL A 151 -15.50 -4.50 -15.84
N HIS A 152 -14.61 -4.79 -16.81
CA HIS A 152 -13.78 -3.76 -17.43
C HIS A 152 -14.66 -2.72 -18.14
N SER A 153 -14.40 -1.45 -17.89
CA SER A 153 -15.19 -0.31 -18.38
C SER A 153 -14.40 0.62 -19.31
N GLY A 154 -13.07 0.59 -19.24
CA GLY A 154 -12.22 1.45 -20.06
C GLY A 154 -10.84 1.66 -19.48
N GLU A 155 -10.10 2.64 -19.99
CA GLU A 155 -8.75 2.98 -19.58
C GLU A 155 -8.60 4.51 -19.52
N ILE A 156 -7.76 4.99 -18.59
CA ILE A 156 -7.37 6.41 -18.51
C ILE A 156 -5.83 6.52 -18.42
N SER A 157 -5.27 7.60 -18.99
CA SER A 157 -3.83 7.87 -18.93
C SER A 157 -3.40 8.27 -17.53
N THR A 158 -2.22 7.78 -17.09
CA THR A 158 -1.57 8.24 -15.85
C THR A 158 -0.67 9.47 -16.07
N HIS A 159 -0.60 10.00 -17.29
CA HIS A 159 0.27 11.10 -17.69
C HIS A 159 1.77 10.87 -17.41
N GLY A 160 2.17 9.60 -17.25
CA GLY A 160 3.54 9.18 -16.96
C GLY A 160 3.85 7.79 -17.49
N ILE A 161 5.02 7.28 -17.15
CA ILE A 161 5.54 5.98 -17.60
C ILE A 161 5.61 5.03 -16.40
N GLY A 162 5.15 3.79 -16.60
CA GLY A 162 5.26 2.72 -15.61
C GLY A 162 4.56 3.07 -14.29
N PRO A 163 3.21 3.22 -14.28
CA PRO A 163 2.45 3.53 -13.07
C PRO A 163 2.62 2.39 -12.07
N HIS A 164 3.23 2.69 -10.92
CA HIS A 164 3.46 1.65 -9.92
C HIS A 164 2.32 1.57 -8.92
N GLN A 165 2.03 2.67 -8.23
CA GLN A 165 0.93 2.71 -7.27
C GLN A 165 -0.06 3.82 -7.61
N VAL A 166 -1.33 3.55 -7.36
CA VAL A 166 -2.43 4.52 -7.40
C VAL A 166 -3.09 4.58 -6.03
N SER A 167 -3.56 5.76 -5.62
CA SER A 167 -4.32 5.96 -4.39
C SER A 167 -5.33 7.08 -4.54
N TRP A 168 -6.22 7.23 -3.55
CA TRP A 168 -7.11 8.38 -3.42
C TRP A 168 -6.50 9.45 -2.53
N MET A 169 -6.64 10.71 -2.91
CA MET A 169 -6.45 11.81 -1.98
C MET A 169 -7.59 11.82 -0.94
N PRO A 170 -7.41 12.49 0.22
CA PRO A 170 -8.43 12.50 1.29
C PRO A 170 -9.81 13.04 0.87
N ASP A 171 -9.89 13.81 -0.22
CA ASP A 171 -11.17 14.26 -0.80
C ASP A 171 -11.99 13.10 -1.36
N GLY A 172 -11.35 11.96 -1.66
CA GLY A 172 -11.96 10.76 -2.25
C GLY A 172 -12.40 10.93 -3.70
N GLU A 173 -11.94 11.97 -4.39
CA GLU A 173 -12.27 12.29 -5.80
C GLU A 173 -11.03 12.48 -6.66
N THR A 174 -9.91 12.88 -6.05
CA THR A 174 -8.63 13.06 -6.73
C THR A 174 -7.81 11.77 -6.64
N LEU A 175 -7.42 11.24 -7.79
CA LEU A 175 -6.45 10.15 -7.89
C LEU A 175 -5.03 10.70 -7.81
N ILE A 176 -4.15 9.96 -7.14
CA ILE A 176 -2.71 10.19 -7.16
C ILE A 176 -2.01 8.95 -7.68
N VAL A 177 -1.07 9.13 -8.60
CA VAL A 177 -0.33 8.04 -9.24
C VAL A 177 1.18 8.26 -9.09
N ALA A 178 1.86 7.25 -8.56
CA ALA A 178 3.31 7.15 -8.56
C ALA A 178 3.75 6.46 -9.87
N ASN A 179 4.26 7.21 -10.82
CA ASN A 179 4.83 6.69 -12.04
C ASN A 179 6.32 6.43 -11.83
N GLY A 180 6.74 5.19 -11.96
CA GLY A 180 8.14 4.79 -11.75
C GLY A 180 9.10 5.29 -12.84
N GLY A 181 8.58 5.74 -13.98
CA GLY A 181 9.35 6.30 -15.08
C GLY A 181 10.09 5.28 -15.92
N ILE A 182 9.85 4.00 -15.71
CA ILE A 182 10.57 2.89 -16.37
C ILE A 182 9.62 2.17 -17.33
N ARG A 183 10.09 2.04 -18.58
CA ARG A 183 9.49 1.13 -19.57
C ARG A 183 9.99 -0.29 -19.29
N THR A 184 9.09 -1.25 -19.29
CA THR A 184 9.46 -2.66 -19.09
C THR A 184 8.96 -3.51 -20.25
N GLU A 185 9.71 -4.56 -20.57
CA GLU A 185 9.29 -5.54 -21.58
C GLU A 185 7.97 -6.21 -21.20
N ALA A 186 7.28 -6.74 -22.22
CA ALA A 186 5.96 -7.33 -22.09
C ALA A 186 5.92 -8.54 -21.14
N GLU A 187 6.90 -9.45 -21.28
CA GLU A 187 6.90 -10.74 -20.58
C GLU A 187 7.94 -10.83 -19.46
N SER A 188 8.60 -9.72 -19.16
CA SER A 188 9.68 -9.68 -18.18
C SER A 188 9.65 -8.43 -17.31
N ARG A 189 10.68 -8.23 -16.48
CA ARG A 189 10.91 -7.02 -15.70
C ARG A 189 12.12 -6.24 -16.19
N VAL A 190 12.61 -6.56 -17.39
CA VAL A 190 13.78 -5.89 -17.97
C VAL A 190 13.42 -4.42 -18.23
N GLU A 191 14.24 -3.53 -17.72
CA GLU A 191 14.13 -2.09 -17.87
C GLU A 191 14.71 -1.64 -19.21
N MET A 192 13.91 -0.88 -20.00
CA MET A 192 14.26 -0.51 -21.37
C MET A 192 14.85 0.91 -21.51
N ASN A 193 14.74 1.75 -20.46
CA ASN A 193 15.06 3.20 -20.57
C ASN A 193 15.75 3.78 -19.34
N LEU A 194 16.63 3.04 -18.65
CA LEU A 194 17.25 3.51 -17.41
C LEU A 194 18.01 4.84 -17.57
N ASN A 195 18.62 5.09 -18.74
CA ASN A 195 19.29 6.33 -19.06
C ASN A 195 18.36 7.51 -19.41
N ALA A 196 17.07 7.26 -19.52
CA ALA A 196 16.04 8.24 -19.88
C ALA A 196 14.75 8.00 -19.07
N MET A 197 14.89 7.72 -17.78
CA MET A 197 13.76 7.57 -16.88
C MET A 197 12.97 8.87 -16.70
N GLU A 198 11.66 8.76 -16.56
CA GLU A 198 10.74 9.86 -16.33
C GLU A 198 9.85 9.62 -15.09
N PRO A 199 10.42 9.46 -13.89
CA PRO A 199 9.63 9.27 -12.68
C PRO A 199 8.78 10.51 -12.39
N SER A 200 7.54 10.31 -11.98
CA SER A 200 6.66 11.43 -11.66
C SER A 200 5.60 11.06 -10.64
N LEU A 201 5.16 12.05 -9.89
CA LEU A 201 3.98 12.03 -9.04
C LEU A 201 2.88 12.84 -9.73
N VAL A 202 1.76 12.20 -10.03
CA VAL A 202 0.66 12.81 -10.81
C VAL A 202 -0.60 12.85 -9.96
N LEU A 203 -1.23 14.04 -9.89
CA LEU A 203 -2.58 14.21 -9.40
C LEU A 203 -3.51 14.40 -10.59
N MET A 204 -4.63 13.69 -10.60
CA MET A 204 -5.59 13.69 -11.70
C MET A 204 -7.01 13.44 -11.20
N ARG A 205 -8.01 13.86 -11.98
CA ARG A 205 -9.41 13.52 -11.70
C ARG A 205 -9.71 12.10 -12.14
N ARG A 206 -10.81 11.54 -11.63
CA ARG A 206 -11.29 10.18 -12.00
C ARG A 206 -11.61 10.04 -13.49
N ASP A 207 -11.88 11.11 -14.21
CA ASP A 207 -12.10 11.10 -15.67
C ASP A 207 -10.81 11.08 -16.48
N GLY A 208 -9.64 11.08 -15.80
CA GLY A 208 -8.33 11.11 -16.41
C GLY A 208 -7.77 12.50 -16.67
N SER A 209 -8.48 13.58 -16.33
CA SER A 209 -7.96 14.95 -16.54
C SER A 209 -6.84 15.29 -15.55
N LEU A 210 -5.71 15.78 -16.06
CA LEU A 210 -4.52 16.14 -15.30
C LEU A 210 -4.80 17.35 -14.38
N ILE A 211 -4.37 17.24 -13.11
CA ILE A 211 -4.34 18.37 -12.16
C ILE A 211 -2.91 18.87 -12.03
N SER A 212 -1.94 17.99 -11.70
CA SER A 212 -0.53 18.32 -11.61
C SER A 212 0.36 17.12 -11.91
N LYS A 213 1.57 17.41 -12.40
CA LYS A 213 2.64 16.42 -12.57
C LYS A 213 3.93 17.02 -12.02
N GLU A 214 4.53 16.35 -11.05
CA GLU A 214 5.76 16.77 -10.40
C GLU A 214 6.82 15.68 -10.44
N THR A 215 8.09 16.07 -10.42
CA THR A 215 9.25 15.18 -10.50
C THR A 215 10.23 15.49 -9.38
N LEU A 216 11.04 14.54 -8.97
CA LEU A 216 12.18 14.76 -8.09
C LEU A 216 13.39 15.27 -8.90
N ALA A 217 14.31 15.98 -8.21
CA ALA A 217 15.53 16.46 -8.83
C ALA A 217 16.43 15.30 -9.32
N GLN A 218 16.46 14.18 -8.61
CA GLN A 218 17.24 13.00 -8.99
C GLN A 218 16.45 12.11 -9.94
N GLN A 219 16.76 12.18 -11.22
CA GLN A 219 16.01 11.50 -12.29
C GLN A 219 16.00 9.96 -12.20
N MET A 220 17.06 9.34 -11.63
CA MET A 220 17.13 7.88 -11.49
C MET A 220 16.40 7.34 -10.25
N ASN A 221 15.66 8.16 -9.53
CA ASN A 221 14.79 7.76 -8.43
C ASN A 221 13.40 7.37 -8.94
N SER A 222 13.19 6.09 -9.14
CA SER A 222 11.88 5.55 -9.53
C SER A 222 10.88 5.70 -8.39
N VAL A 223 9.85 6.54 -8.56
CA VAL A 223 8.75 6.73 -7.58
C VAL A 223 7.88 5.48 -7.57
N ARG A 224 7.75 4.81 -6.40
CA ARG A 224 7.10 3.49 -6.32
C ARG A 224 5.90 3.49 -5.37
N HIS A 225 6.16 3.48 -4.08
CA HIS A 225 5.15 3.33 -3.04
C HIS A 225 4.82 4.66 -2.39
N MET A 226 3.61 4.79 -1.87
CA MET A 226 3.19 6.01 -1.19
C MET A 226 2.27 5.74 0.00
N GLY A 227 2.35 6.63 0.98
CA GLY A 227 1.39 6.77 2.06
C GLY A 227 0.86 8.20 2.08
N ILE A 228 -0.43 8.36 2.38
CA ILE A 228 -1.11 9.65 2.35
C ILE A 228 -1.72 9.93 3.72
N ALA A 229 -1.38 11.08 4.29
CA ALA A 229 -1.96 11.55 5.54
C ALA A 229 -3.35 12.18 5.30
N SER A 230 -4.17 12.25 6.35
CA SER A 230 -5.51 12.82 6.28
C SER A 230 -5.55 14.31 5.91
N ASP A 231 -4.45 15.05 6.11
CA ASP A 231 -4.29 16.45 5.67
C ASP A 231 -3.88 16.60 4.20
N GLY A 232 -3.67 15.49 3.48
CA GLY A 232 -3.21 15.47 2.09
C GLY A 232 -1.70 15.50 1.92
N THR A 233 -0.92 15.38 3.00
CA THR A 233 0.53 15.18 2.89
C THR A 233 0.83 13.78 2.35
N ILE A 234 1.68 13.70 1.34
CA ILE A 234 2.05 12.47 0.64
C ILE A 234 3.51 12.15 0.94
N LEU A 235 3.80 10.94 1.34
CA LEU A 235 5.16 10.40 1.48
C LEU A 235 5.35 9.31 0.42
N THR A 236 6.47 9.32 -0.29
CA THR A 236 6.76 8.32 -1.33
C THR A 236 8.08 7.63 -1.07
N GLY A 237 8.10 6.31 -1.26
CA GLY A 237 9.30 5.49 -1.26
C GLY A 237 9.79 5.26 -2.69
N GLN A 238 11.13 5.32 -2.89
CA GLN A 238 11.77 5.23 -4.18
C GLN A 238 12.65 3.98 -4.30
N GLN A 239 12.95 3.63 -5.53
CA GLN A 239 14.02 2.71 -5.89
C GLN A 239 15.01 3.46 -6.78
N PHE A 240 16.25 3.58 -6.31
CA PHE A 240 17.30 4.21 -7.07
C PHE A 240 17.89 3.23 -8.09
N MET A 241 17.90 3.63 -9.35
CA MET A 241 18.35 2.84 -10.49
C MET A 241 19.73 3.25 -11.00
N GLY A 242 20.37 4.22 -10.34
CA GLY A 242 21.69 4.72 -10.68
C GLY A 242 22.84 3.91 -10.10
N PRO A 243 24.08 4.38 -10.28
CA PRO A 243 25.27 3.73 -9.76
C PRO A 243 25.22 3.54 -8.24
N SER A 244 25.69 2.39 -7.77
CA SER A 244 25.63 2.02 -6.33
C SER A 244 26.43 2.93 -5.39
N GLN A 245 27.37 3.70 -5.93
CA GLN A 245 28.21 4.64 -5.21
C GLN A 245 27.55 6.02 -5.03
N GLU A 246 26.51 6.30 -5.80
CA GLU A 246 25.82 7.59 -5.72
C GLU A 246 24.88 7.62 -4.51
N ARG A 247 24.77 8.81 -3.90
CA ARG A 247 23.77 9.08 -2.87
C ARG A 247 22.39 9.05 -3.51
N SER A 248 21.47 8.27 -2.94
CA SER A 248 20.08 8.19 -3.41
C SER A 248 19.11 8.83 -2.41
N GLU A 249 18.07 9.47 -2.90
CA GLU A 249 17.00 10.06 -2.10
C GLU A 249 15.79 9.11 -2.10
N LEU A 250 15.73 8.21 -1.11
CA LEU A 250 14.80 7.07 -1.10
C LEU A 250 13.45 7.36 -0.45
N LEU A 251 13.29 8.51 0.17
CA LEU A 251 12.03 9.00 0.72
C LEU A 251 11.78 10.43 0.25
N ALA A 252 10.58 10.76 -0.18
CA ALA A 252 10.21 12.11 -0.59
C ALA A 252 8.84 12.50 -0.04
N ILE A 253 8.59 13.80 0.04
CA ILE A 253 7.40 14.39 0.62
C ILE A 253 6.76 15.43 -0.29
N LYS A 254 5.45 15.43 -0.36
CA LYS A 254 4.63 16.45 -0.99
C LYS A 254 3.60 16.95 0.02
N ARG A 255 3.76 18.16 0.53
CA ARG A 255 2.73 18.80 1.36
C ARG A 255 1.76 19.59 0.48
N PRO A 256 0.49 19.78 0.90
CA PRO A 256 -0.46 20.62 0.19
C PRO A 256 0.14 22.01 -0.10
N GLY A 257 0.05 22.45 -1.36
CA GLY A 257 0.55 23.76 -1.77
C GLY A 257 2.09 23.90 -1.84
N GLN A 258 2.86 22.86 -1.53
CA GLN A 258 4.32 22.87 -1.59
C GLN A 258 4.84 21.96 -2.71
N PRO A 259 6.08 22.12 -3.18
CA PRO A 259 6.68 21.25 -4.20
C PRO A 259 6.90 19.83 -3.67
N PHE A 260 6.99 18.88 -4.59
CA PHE A 260 7.40 17.50 -4.31
C PHE A 260 8.93 17.43 -4.19
N VAL A 261 9.45 17.15 -3.01
CA VAL A 261 10.89 17.22 -2.71
C VAL A 261 11.36 16.01 -1.91
N ALA A 262 12.66 15.75 -1.89
CA ALA A 262 13.26 14.74 -1.04
C ALA A 262 12.93 15.01 0.45
N PHE A 263 12.59 13.95 1.18
CA PHE A 263 12.48 14.00 2.63
C PHE A 263 13.86 13.91 3.26
N PRO A 264 14.18 14.72 4.28
CA PRO A 264 15.50 14.70 4.91
C PRO A 264 15.76 13.35 5.61
N VAL A 265 16.70 12.60 5.07
CA VAL A 265 17.17 11.31 5.64
C VAL A 265 18.69 11.37 5.74
N ALA A 266 19.25 10.96 6.85
CA ALA A 266 20.71 10.93 7.06
C ALA A 266 21.38 9.92 6.12
N ASP A 267 22.61 10.22 5.69
CA ASP A 267 23.35 9.40 4.72
C ASP A 267 23.55 7.96 5.18
N GLU A 268 23.78 7.75 6.47
CA GLU A 268 23.90 6.42 7.08
C GLU A 268 22.63 5.58 6.88
N GLN A 269 21.45 6.20 7.05
CA GLN A 269 20.15 5.54 6.85
C GLN A 269 19.91 5.24 5.36
N LEU A 270 20.23 6.19 4.47
CA LEU A 270 20.12 5.99 3.02
C LEU A 270 20.99 4.83 2.54
N GLN A 271 22.23 4.75 3.02
CA GLN A 271 23.14 3.63 2.73
C GLN A 271 22.58 2.30 3.26
N ALA A 272 22.05 2.32 4.50
CA ALA A 272 21.45 1.14 5.12
C ALA A 272 20.21 0.62 4.38
N MET A 273 19.51 1.44 3.57
CA MET A 273 18.37 1.01 2.75
C MET A 273 18.77 0.24 1.48
N GLY A 274 20.03 0.31 1.03
CA GLY A 274 20.51 -0.44 -0.15
C GLY A 274 19.82 -0.05 -1.45
N HIS A 275 19.55 1.25 -1.67
CA HIS A 275 18.90 1.82 -2.87
C HIS A 275 17.47 1.30 -3.16
N TYR A 276 16.81 0.72 -2.17
CA TYR A 276 15.53 0.06 -2.39
C TYR A 276 14.57 0.22 -1.21
N THR A 277 13.36 0.70 -1.49
CA THR A 277 12.24 0.70 -0.56
C THR A 277 11.09 -0.16 -1.09
N ALA A 278 10.35 -0.82 -0.19
CA ALA A 278 9.32 -1.79 -0.58
C ALA A 278 7.90 -1.39 -0.19
N SER A 279 7.72 -0.70 0.93
CA SER A 279 6.38 -0.29 1.38
C SER A 279 6.47 0.98 2.21
N VAL A 280 5.42 1.80 2.13
CA VAL A 280 5.29 3.06 2.91
C VAL A 280 3.92 3.08 3.56
N ALA A 281 3.86 3.36 4.87
CA ALA A 281 2.62 3.58 5.58
C ALA A 281 2.68 4.88 6.39
N VAL A 282 1.57 5.60 6.45
CA VAL A 282 1.44 6.85 7.21
C VAL A 282 0.41 6.65 8.32
N HIS A 283 0.78 7.05 9.53
CA HIS A 283 -0.13 7.18 10.66
C HIS A 283 -0.51 8.65 10.83
N SER A 284 -1.69 9.02 10.35
CA SER A 284 -2.10 10.43 10.25
C SER A 284 -2.20 11.14 11.61
N GLU A 285 -2.75 10.46 12.63
CA GLU A 285 -2.95 11.07 13.96
C GLU A 285 -1.62 11.30 14.70
N LEU A 286 -0.69 10.33 14.62
CA LEU A 286 0.62 10.43 15.28
C LEU A 286 1.65 11.16 14.42
N ARG A 287 1.30 11.55 13.19
CA ARG A 287 2.19 12.24 12.24
C ARG A 287 3.48 11.47 11.97
N LEU A 288 3.38 10.14 11.85
CA LEU A 288 4.51 9.25 11.62
C LEU A 288 4.42 8.60 10.23
N VAL A 289 5.59 8.37 9.63
CA VAL A 289 5.75 7.56 8.42
C VAL A 289 6.65 6.37 8.70
N ALA A 290 6.21 5.20 8.30
CA ALA A 290 7.00 3.96 8.33
C ALA A 290 7.37 3.53 6.90
N LEU A 291 8.60 3.06 6.72
CA LEU A 291 9.15 2.62 5.44
C LEU A 291 9.96 1.34 5.63
N THR A 292 9.79 0.38 4.72
CA THR A 292 10.56 -0.87 4.72
C THR A 292 11.64 -0.87 3.64
N ALA A 293 12.81 -1.42 3.98
CA ALA A 293 13.97 -1.54 3.12
C ALA A 293 14.51 -2.99 3.14
N PRO A 294 13.95 -3.90 2.32
CA PRO A 294 14.28 -5.33 2.35
C PRO A 294 15.77 -5.61 2.12
N ARG A 295 16.40 -4.89 1.18
CA ARG A 295 17.84 -5.04 0.91
C ARG A 295 18.72 -4.65 2.08
N GLY A 296 18.25 -3.69 2.88
CA GLY A 296 18.89 -3.26 4.11
C GLY A 296 18.57 -4.15 5.32
N ASN A 297 17.58 -5.05 5.20
CA ASN A 297 17.06 -5.85 6.31
C ASN A 297 16.55 -4.98 7.48
N ARG A 298 15.96 -3.84 7.18
CA ARG A 298 15.56 -2.83 8.16
C ARG A 298 14.24 -2.17 7.78
N PHE A 299 13.56 -1.61 8.77
CA PHE A 299 12.48 -0.67 8.58
C PHE A 299 12.71 0.56 9.44
N PHE A 300 12.18 1.68 9.00
CA PHE A 300 12.40 2.98 9.62
C PHE A 300 11.07 3.65 9.93
N ILE A 301 11.05 4.44 11.00
CA ILE A 301 9.90 5.29 11.34
C ILE A 301 10.42 6.70 11.63
N TRP A 302 9.85 7.70 10.94
CA TRP A 302 10.13 9.12 11.16
C TRP A 302 8.88 9.87 11.55
N ASP A 303 9.09 10.95 12.29
CA ASP A 303 8.13 12.01 12.43
C ASP A 303 8.08 12.82 11.12
N MET A 304 6.88 12.97 10.52
CA MET A 304 6.73 13.61 9.22
C MET A 304 6.92 15.13 9.26
N ASP A 305 6.74 15.75 10.42
CA ASP A 305 6.78 17.20 10.60
C ASP A 305 8.16 17.66 11.04
N THR A 306 8.77 16.99 12.03
CA THR A 306 10.11 17.31 12.55
C THR A 306 11.25 16.64 11.77
N THR A 307 10.91 15.61 10.95
CA THR A 307 11.86 14.74 10.25
C THR A 307 12.77 13.90 11.14
N GLU A 308 12.47 13.86 12.46
CA GLU A 308 13.22 13.10 13.44
C GLU A 308 13.01 11.59 13.23
N LEU A 309 14.11 10.82 13.26
CA LEU A 309 14.06 9.37 13.25
C LEU A 309 13.59 8.86 14.62
N ARG A 310 12.48 8.13 14.63
CA ARG A 310 11.90 7.52 15.86
C ARG A 310 12.35 6.08 16.04
N LEU A 311 12.58 5.38 14.95
CA LEU A 311 13.04 3.99 14.97
C LEU A 311 13.86 3.66 13.72
N ASP A 312 14.97 2.96 13.94
CA ASP A 312 15.71 2.18 12.96
C ASP A 312 15.71 0.72 13.45
N GLY A 313 14.77 -0.08 12.93
CA GLY A 313 14.45 -1.42 13.43
C GLY A 313 14.98 -2.52 12.52
N PRO A 314 15.77 -3.49 13.04
CA PRO A 314 16.19 -4.62 12.24
C PRO A 314 15.05 -5.62 12.03
N LEU A 315 14.81 -6.00 10.78
CA LEU A 315 13.93 -7.08 10.39
C LEU A 315 14.42 -7.67 9.06
N PRO A 316 15.08 -8.83 9.06
CA PRO A 316 15.55 -9.45 7.83
C PRO A 316 14.44 -9.66 6.83
N ASP A 317 14.69 -9.22 5.58
CA ASP A 317 13.76 -9.26 4.46
C ASP A 317 12.42 -8.56 4.79
N CYS A 318 12.48 -7.41 5.51
CA CYS A 318 11.26 -6.65 5.82
C CYS A 318 10.58 -6.18 4.54
N ALA A 319 9.26 -6.32 4.50
CA ALA A 319 8.51 -6.17 3.26
C ALA A 319 7.29 -5.27 3.42
N GLY A 320 6.17 -5.79 3.93
CA GLY A 320 4.94 -5.05 4.11
C GLY A 320 4.95 -4.21 5.39
N VAL A 321 4.32 -3.03 5.35
CA VAL A 321 4.01 -2.21 6.53
C VAL A 321 2.61 -1.65 6.44
N GLY A 322 1.89 -1.64 7.57
CA GLY A 322 0.56 -1.04 7.69
C GLY A 322 0.38 -0.34 9.03
N ALA A 323 -0.34 0.79 9.03
CA ALA A 323 -0.68 1.53 10.23
C ALA A 323 -1.87 0.88 10.95
N VAL A 324 -1.80 0.80 12.27
CA VAL A 324 -2.88 0.39 13.18
C VAL A 324 -3.09 1.49 14.23
N ALA A 325 -4.13 1.40 15.04
CA ALA A 325 -4.52 2.49 15.97
C ALA A 325 -3.40 3.03 16.85
N ASP A 326 -2.47 2.16 17.29
CA ASP A 326 -1.41 2.54 18.23
C ASP A 326 0.01 2.46 17.62
N GLY A 327 0.12 2.26 16.29
CA GLY A 327 1.44 2.15 15.66
C GLY A 327 1.47 1.48 14.30
N PHE A 328 2.46 0.61 14.09
CA PHE A 328 2.68 -0.07 12.82
C PHE A 328 2.87 -1.58 12.98
N VAL A 329 2.28 -2.33 12.06
CA VAL A 329 2.58 -3.75 11.84
C VAL A 329 3.54 -3.84 10.65
N VAL A 330 4.66 -4.55 10.82
CA VAL A 330 5.66 -4.76 9.78
C VAL A 330 5.84 -6.26 9.57
N THR A 331 5.82 -6.70 8.33
CA THR A 331 6.04 -8.10 7.94
C THR A 331 7.35 -8.28 7.20
N SER A 332 7.83 -9.52 7.11
CA SER A 332 8.99 -9.90 6.30
C SER A 332 8.61 -10.93 5.25
N GLY A 333 9.36 -11.02 4.16
CA GLY A 333 9.22 -12.06 3.15
C GLY A 333 9.39 -13.48 3.72
N GLN A 334 9.97 -13.63 4.91
CA GLN A 334 10.16 -14.91 5.60
C GLN A 334 9.03 -15.26 6.58
N GLY A 335 7.91 -14.50 6.59
CA GLY A 335 6.77 -14.73 7.49
C GLY A 335 6.95 -14.20 8.91
N ARG A 336 7.97 -13.37 9.17
CA ARG A 336 8.11 -12.69 10.46
C ARG A 336 7.21 -11.47 10.49
N CYS A 337 6.63 -11.18 11.68
CA CYS A 337 5.84 -9.99 11.92
C CYS A 337 6.31 -9.29 13.18
N ARG A 338 6.25 -7.96 13.17
CA ARG A 338 6.59 -7.11 14.33
C ARG A 338 5.51 -6.04 14.47
N PHE A 339 5.24 -5.67 15.72
CA PHE A 339 4.41 -4.53 16.04
C PHE A 339 5.26 -3.46 16.70
N TYR A 340 5.21 -2.23 16.21
CA TYR A 340 5.80 -1.07 16.86
C TYR A 340 4.68 -0.24 17.51
N ASP A 341 4.71 -0.18 18.85
CA ASP A 341 3.83 0.69 19.62
C ASP A 341 4.43 2.10 19.62
N CYS A 342 3.82 3.00 18.86
CA CYS A 342 4.26 4.39 18.72
C CYS A 342 4.02 5.22 20.00
N ARG A 343 3.10 4.81 20.87
CA ARG A 343 2.79 5.53 22.12
C ARG A 343 3.80 5.24 23.20
N GLN A 344 4.33 4.01 23.21
CA GLN A 344 5.37 3.59 24.15
C GLN A 344 6.79 3.74 23.57
N GLU A 345 6.90 4.13 22.31
CA GLU A 345 8.16 4.19 21.54
C GLU A 345 8.95 2.88 21.64
N LYS A 346 8.20 1.77 21.62
CA LYS A 346 8.78 0.45 21.86
C LYS A 346 8.40 -0.53 20.76
N LEU A 347 9.42 -1.22 20.27
CA LEU A 347 9.24 -2.39 19.43
C LEU A 347 8.79 -3.55 20.34
N LEU A 348 7.51 -3.86 20.27
CA LEU A 348 6.97 -5.03 20.94
C LEU A 348 7.25 -6.24 20.06
N ALA A 349 8.12 -7.10 20.52
CA ALA A 349 8.35 -8.42 19.97
C ALA A 349 7.18 -9.36 20.33
N THR A 350 5.97 -8.99 19.96
CA THR A 350 4.90 -9.98 19.93
C THR A 350 5.05 -10.70 18.59
N PRO A 351 5.64 -11.89 18.54
CA PRO A 351 5.77 -12.59 17.29
C PRO A 351 4.36 -13.05 16.88
N LEU A 352 3.77 -12.36 15.91
CA LEU A 352 2.82 -13.01 15.05
C LEU A 352 3.62 -14.05 14.28
N GLU A 353 3.50 -15.30 14.64
CA GLU A 353 4.06 -16.41 13.86
C GLU A 353 3.13 -16.66 12.70
N LEU A 354 3.44 -16.01 11.57
CA LEU A 354 2.82 -16.32 10.31
C LEU A 354 3.48 -17.60 9.74
N PRO A 355 2.76 -18.41 8.94
CA PRO A 355 3.35 -19.59 8.32
C PRO A 355 4.61 -19.24 7.51
N ALA A 356 5.59 -20.14 7.55
CA ALA A 356 6.77 -20.04 6.69
C ALA A 356 6.35 -19.97 5.23
N GLY A 357 7.10 -19.20 4.43
CA GLY A 357 6.83 -19.00 3.00
C GLY A 357 7.52 -17.75 2.49
N PHE A 358 7.21 -17.40 1.24
CA PHE A 358 7.73 -16.19 0.58
C PHE A 358 6.62 -15.14 0.51
N TRP A 359 6.52 -14.32 1.56
CA TRP A 359 5.50 -13.27 1.67
C TRP A 359 5.80 -12.13 0.70
N ASP A 360 4.75 -11.50 0.19
CA ASP A 360 4.89 -10.34 -0.70
C ASP A 360 5.20 -9.06 0.07
N ASN A 361 5.54 -8.00 -0.69
CA ASN A 361 6.00 -6.72 -0.15
C ASN A 361 4.87 -5.89 0.48
N HIS A 362 3.62 -6.33 0.38
CA HIS A 362 2.49 -5.58 0.89
C HIS A 362 1.69 -6.38 1.90
N LEU A 363 1.17 -5.67 2.86
CA LEU A 363 0.10 -6.11 3.75
C LEU A 363 -1.02 -5.07 3.74
N HIS A 364 -2.24 -5.54 3.90
CA HIS A 364 -3.40 -4.69 4.04
C HIS A 364 -4.16 -5.07 5.31
N LEU A 365 -4.64 -4.08 6.06
CA LEU A 365 -5.35 -4.28 7.33
C LEU A 365 -6.81 -3.85 7.16
N VAL A 366 -7.72 -4.76 7.53
CA VAL A 366 -9.18 -4.56 7.43
C VAL A 366 -9.84 -4.68 8.78
#